data_4e959ce37f846e66ac5dd7c126e6d89a
#
_entry.id   4e959ce37f846e66ac5dd7c126e6d89a
#
_cell.length_a   1.000
_cell.length_b   1.000
_cell.length_c   1.000
_cell.angle_alpha   90.00
_cell.angle_beta   90.00
_cell.angle_gamma   90.00
#
_symmetry.space_group_name_H-M   'P 1'
#
loop_
_entity.id
_entity.type
_entity.pdbx_description
1 polymer ?
#
loop_
_entity_poly.entity_id
_entity_poly.type
_entity_poly.pdbx_seq_one_letter_code
_entity_poly.pdbx_strand_id
1 'polypeptide(L)'
;MKLSKIIIILFSFVFISNADSLLAAGGETYKNLKPGFSFEGPFGKFDRESLKRGYQVYSEVCASCHGMKQLSFRNLSQPGGPEFSIERVKEIAAEYFIMDGADEYGDPIERTRIPSDRFQPPFDNKDAAKAANNGAYPPDLSLITKARSDGTNYIYSLLVGYEEAIPESLNIDDALSYNPWFPGNAIAMAQPLYDEMVEYTDGTEATISQMSYDVANFLTWAAEPTMEERKSLGLIVMGFLSIFLILMFFSVRRLFEDVH
;
A
#
# COMPACT_ATOMS: atom_id res chain seq x y z
N MET A 1 1.50 49.93 -2.36
CA MET A 1 1.17 48.80 -3.25
C MET A 1 -0.19 48.29 -2.78
N LYS A 2 -1.25 48.51 -3.55
CA LYS A 2 -2.63 48.35 -3.06
C LYS A 2 -2.94 46.89 -2.69
N LEU A 3 -3.58 46.68 -1.54
CA LEU A 3 -4.01 45.38 -0.97
C LEU A 3 -4.70 44.47 -2.01
N SER A 4 -5.35 45.06 -3.00
CA SER A 4 -6.00 44.39 -4.13
C SER A 4 -5.03 43.58 -5.02
N LYS A 5 -3.74 43.97 -5.13
CA LYS A 5 -2.75 43.25 -5.94
C LYS A 5 -2.21 42.01 -5.23
N ILE A 6 -2.16 42.02 -3.89
CA ILE A 6 -1.73 40.88 -3.09
C ILE A 6 -2.83 39.79 -3.08
N ILE A 7 -4.11 40.19 -3.01
CA ILE A 7 -5.26 39.28 -3.09
C ILE A 7 -5.33 38.60 -4.47
N ILE A 8 -5.03 39.33 -5.54
CA ILE A 8 -5.01 38.77 -6.90
C ILE A 8 -3.88 37.75 -7.09
N ILE A 9 -2.70 37.97 -6.49
CA ILE A 9 -1.56 37.02 -6.57
C ILE A 9 -1.86 35.76 -5.75
N LEU A 10 -2.48 35.87 -4.58
CA LEU A 10 -2.91 34.69 -3.78
C LEU A 10 -4.05 33.90 -4.48
N PHE A 11 -4.97 34.59 -5.19
CA PHE A 11 -6.03 33.92 -5.94
C PHE A 11 -5.52 33.25 -7.22
N SER A 12 -4.47 33.79 -7.86
CA SER A 12 -3.85 33.20 -9.05
C SER A 12 -3.08 31.90 -8.74
N PHE A 13 -2.60 31.70 -7.50
CA PHE A 13 -1.91 30.47 -7.11
C PHE A 13 -2.85 29.29 -6.85
N VAL A 14 -4.14 29.55 -6.63
CA VAL A 14 -5.17 28.51 -6.42
C VAL A 14 -5.70 27.94 -7.74
N PHE A 15 -5.52 28.64 -8.87
CA PHE A 15 -6.10 28.25 -10.17
C PHE A 15 -5.16 27.44 -11.10
N ILE A 16 -3.91 27.13 -10.70
CA ILE A 16 -2.97 26.39 -11.56
C ILE A 16 -2.98 24.85 -11.30
N SER A 17 -3.96 24.35 -10.55
CA SER A 17 -4.02 22.92 -10.18
C SER A 17 -4.92 22.06 -11.06
N ASN A 18 -5.43 22.56 -12.18
CA ASN A 18 -6.16 21.74 -13.15
C ASN A 18 -5.24 21.46 -14.37
N ALA A 19 -4.16 20.73 -14.15
CA ALA A 19 -3.50 20.03 -15.23
C ALA A 19 -4.33 18.76 -15.52
N ASP A 20 -5.18 18.84 -16.53
CA ASP A 20 -5.84 17.67 -17.09
C ASP A 20 -4.77 16.63 -17.45
N SER A 21 -4.81 15.51 -16.76
CA SER A 21 -3.97 14.36 -17.07
C SER A 21 -4.29 13.94 -18.50
N LEU A 22 -3.32 14.07 -19.39
CA LEU A 22 -3.38 13.50 -20.74
C LEU A 22 -3.66 12.00 -20.59
N LEU A 23 -4.90 11.61 -20.84
CA LEU A 23 -5.33 10.23 -20.94
C LEU A 23 -4.63 9.60 -22.14
N ALA A 24 -3.65 8.75 -21.86
CA ALA A 24 -3.15 7.80 -22.86
C ALA A 24 -4.34 6.95 -23.31
N ALA A 25 -4.50 6.81 -24.63
CA ALA A 25 -5.55 6.02 -25.27
C ALA A 25 -5.47 4.56 -24.79
N GLY A 26 -6.34 4.20 -23.88
CA GLY A 26 -6.55 2.83 -23.40
C GLY A 26 -8.01 2.72 -23.02
N GLY A 27 -8.67 1.63 -23.40
CA GLY A 27 -10.10 1.37 -23.27
C GLY A 27 -10.76 1.81 -21.95
N GLU A 28 -12.07 1.73 -21.86
CA GLU A 28 -12.84 2.13 -20.67
C GLU A 28 -12.20 1.56 -19.40
N THR A 29 -11.55 2.41 -18.63
CA THR A 29 -11.01 2.01 -17.33
C THR A 29 -12.14 2.07 -16.32
N TYR A 30 -12.46 0.93 -15.73
CA TYR A 30 -13.40 0.87 -14.62
C TYR A 30 -12.92 1.77 -13.47
N LYS A 31 -13.86 2.54 -12.92
CA LYS A 31 -13.56 3.36 -11.74
C LYS A 31 -13.36 2.45 -10.53
N ASN A 32 -12.25 2.62 -9.82
CA ASN A 32 -11.96 1.83 -8.64
C ASN A 32 -13.10 1.91 -7.61
N LEU A 33 -13.41 0.77 -7.01
CA LEU A 33 -14.31 0.66 -5.88
C LEU A 33 -13.72 1.40 -4.68
N LYS A 34 -14.57 1.96 -3.84
CA LYS A 34 -14.17 2.72 -2.65
C LYS A 34 -14.86 2.12 -1.44
N PRO A 35 -14.30 1.08 -0.84
CA PRO A 35 -14.92 0.47 0.34
C PRO A 35 -14.89 1.37 1.58
N GLY A 36 -14.09 2.44 1.58
CA GLY A 36 -13.93 3.36 2.69
C GLY A 36 -12.97 2.80 3.75
N PHE A 37 -11.66 3.05 3.57
CA PHE A 37 -10.66 2.59 4.53
C PHE A 37 -10.59 3.50 5.76
N SER A 38 -10.42 2.90 6.95
CA SER A 38 -10.37 3.61 8.23
C SER A 38 -9.26 4.66 8.31
N PHE A 39 -8.19 4.47 7.56
CA PHE A 39 -7.05 5.38 7.51
C PHE A 39 -7.24 6.57 6.56
N GLU A 40 -8.34 6.67 5.82
CA GLU A 40 -8.57 7.79 4.91
C GLU A 40 -8.77 9.12 5.66
N GLY A 41 -8.53 10.22 4.95
CA GLY A 41 -8.65 11.57 5.51
C GLY A 41 -7.51 11.96 6.47
N PRO A 42 -7.54 13.21 6.99
CA PRO A 42 -6.43 13.78 7.76
C PRO A 42 -6.27 13.18 9.16
N PHE A 43 -7.34 12.62 9.73
CA PHE A 43 -7.38 12.03 11.07
C PHE A 43 -7.52 10.50 11.06
N GLY A 44 -7.61 9.89 9.88
CA GLY A 44 -7.79 8.46 9.73
C GLY A 44 -6.57 7.67 10.23
N LYS A 45 -6.85 6.51 10.82
CA LYS A 45 -5.86 5.56 11.35
C LYS A 45 -6.14 4.17 10.81
N PHE A 46 -5.09 3.34 10.75
CA PHE A 46 -5.25 1.94 10.41
C PHE A 46 -6.07 1.20 11.46
N ASP A 47 -6.95 0.33 11.00
CA ASP A 47 -7.61 -0.67 11.85
C ASP A 47 -6.62 -1.82 12.13
N ARG A 48 -6.23 -2.00 13.38
CA ARG A 48 -5.22 -2.97 13.81
C ARG A 48 -5.64 -4.41 13.55
N GLU A 49 -6.90 -4.74 13.76
CA GLU A 49 -7.41 -6.08 13.53
C GLU A 49 -7.45 -6.38 12.02
N SER A 50 -7.89 -5.43 11.21
CA SER A 50 -7.80 -5.54 9.75
C SER A 50 -6.35 -5.70 9.26
N LEU A 51 -5.36 -5.02 9.88
CA LEU A 51 -3.94 -5.23 9.54
C LEU A 51 -3.46 -6.64 9.89
N LYS A 52 -3.89 -7.21 11.01
CA LYS A 52 -3.54 -8.60 11.41
C LYS A 52 -4.12 -9.61 10.44
N ARG A 53 -5.42 -9.48 10.11
CA ARG A 53 -6.07 -10.30 9.10
C ARG A 53 -5.43 -10.15 7.73
N GLY A 54 -5.12 -8.92 7.33
CA GLY A 54 -4.43 -8.64 6.08
C GLY A 54 -3.02 -9.24 6.00
N TYR A 55 -2.28 -9.26 7.13
CA TYR A 55 -1.03 -9.99 7.21
C TYR A 55 -1.24 -11.50 7.02
N GLN A 56 -2.30 -12.06 7.62
CA GLN A 56 -2.63 -13.47 7.47
C GLN A 56 -2.92 -13.82 6.01
N VAL A 57 -3.76 -13.02 5.32
CA VAL A 57 -4.02 -13.20 3.88
C VAL A 57 -2.72 -13.10 3.06
N TYR A 58 -1.85 -12.13 3.38
CA TYR A 58 -0.57 -12.02 2.71
C TYR A 58 0.28 -13.27 2.91
N SER A 59 0.46 -13.73 4.15
CA SER A 59 1.34 -14.86 4.48
C SER A 59 0.84 -16.19 3.95
N GLU A 60 -0.47 -16.44 3.99
CA GLU A 60 -1.06 -17.72 3.58
C GLU A 60 -1.32 -17.81 2.07
N VAL A 61 -1.56 -16.67 1.40
CA VAL A 61 -1.93 -16.65 -0.02
C VAL A 61 -0.88 -15.94 -0.87
N CYS A 62 -0.65 -14.65 -0.64
CA CYS A 62 0.14 -13.82 -1.55
C CYS A 62 1.63 -14.12 -1.53
N ALA A 63 2.18 -14.52 -0.37
CA ALA A 63 3.61 -14.76 -0.17
C ALA A 63 4.14 -15.95 -0.98
N SER A 64 3.27 -16.84 -1.46
CA SER A 64 3.64 -17.96 -2.34
C SER A 64 4.20 -17.50 -3.70
N CYS A 65 3.82 -16.30 -4.16
CA CYS A 65 4.25 -15.73 -5.43
C CYS A 65 4.92 -14.36 -5.30
N HIS A 66 4.56 -13.57 -4.29
CA HIS A 66 4.99 -12.18 -4.13
C HIS A 66 5.92 -11.97 -2.94
N GLY A 67 7.04 -11.29 -3.17
CA GLY A 67 7.93 -10.83 -2.10
C GLY A 67 7.47 -9.51 -1.47
N MET A 68 8.06 -9.20 -0.28
CA MET A 68 7.88 -7.94 0.44
C MET A 68 9.23 -7.45 1.03
N LYS A 69 10.23 -7.28 0.17
CA LYS A 69 11.65 -7.07 0.55
C LYS A 69 11.93 -5.80 1.34
N GLN A 70 11.05 -4.80 1.32
CA GLN A 70 11.27 -3.54 2.04
C GLN A 70 10.85 -3.64 3.51
N LEU A 71 10.08 -4.66 3.88
CA LEU A 71 9.60 -4.89 5.24
C LEU A 71 10.49 -5.88 5.97
N SER A 72 10.76 -5.62 7.26
CA SER A 72 11.39 -6.58 8.19
C SER A 72 10.32 -7.16 9.11
N PHE A 73 10.53 -8.38 9.64
CA PHE A 73 9.57 -8.99 10.56
C PHE A 73 9.31 -8.13 11.80
N ARG A 74 10.32 -7.44 12.34
CA ARG A 74 10.16 -6.50 13.46
C ARG A 74 9.14 -5.39 13.22
N ASN A 75 8.88 -5.02 11.95
CA ASN A 75 7.90 -3.99 11.65
C ASN A 75 6.48 -4.41 12.04
N LEU A 76 6.19 -5.71 12.08
CA LEU A 76 4.89 -6.24 12.50
C LEU A 76 4.55 -5.93 13.96
N SER A 77 5.55 -5.64 14.83
CA SER A 77 5.35 -5.26 16.23
C SER A 77 5.35 -3.74 16.47
N GLN A 78 5.58 -2.94 15.43
CA GLN A 78 5.66 -1.48 15.58
C GLN A 78 4.29 -0.86 15.89
N PRO A 79 4.26 0.20 16.74
CA PRO A 79 3.07 1.01 16.92
C PRO A 79 2.57 1.56 15.57
N GLY A 80 1.25 1.55 15.39
CA GLY A 80 0.63 1.97 14.13
C GLY A 80 0.54 0.88 13.06
N GLY A 81 1.15 -0.29 13.30
CA GLY A 81 1.09 -1.47 12.45
C GLY A 81 0.14 -2.54 12.99
N PRO A 82 0.35 -3.82 12.60
CA PRO A 82 -0.39 -4.95 13.15
C PRO A 82 -0.26 -5.12 14.66
N GLU A 83 0.82 -4.58 15.25
CA GLU A 83 1.09 -4.58 16.69
C GLU A 83 1.09 -6.00 17.30
N PHE A 84 1.63 -6.98 16.57
CA PHE A 84 1.86 -8.31 17.14
C PHE A 84 2.84 -8.22 18.31
N SER A 85 2.71 -9.12 19.29
CA SER A 85 3.71 -9.24 20.36
C SER A 85 5.09 -9.59 19.79
N ILE A 86 6.13 -9.19 20.50
CA ILE A 86 7.52 -9.48 20.08
C ILE A 86 7.76 -11.00 19.98
N GLU A 87 7.12 -11.75 20.88
CA GLU A 87 7.17 -13.22 20.91
C GLU A 87 6.55 -13.78 19.62
N ARG A 88 5.35 -13.29 19.25
CA ARG A 88 4.69 -13.73 18.01
C ARG A 88 5.53 -13.38 16.77
N VAL A 89 6.15 -12.21 16.73
CA VAL A 89 7.03 -11.83 15.61
C VAL A 89 8.26 -12.72 15.52
N LYS A 90 8.82 -13.19 16.65
CA LYS A 90 9.91 -14.17 16.66
C LYS A 90 9.47 -15.51 16.11
N GLU A 91 8.29 -15.99 16.51
CA GLU A 91 7.69 -17.23 15.97
C GLU A 91 7.51 -17.13 14.46
N ILE A 92 6.85 -16.07 13.98
CA ILE A 92 6.65 -15.82 12.55
C ILE A 92 7.99 -15.81 11.79
N ALA A 93 9.01 -15.11 12.30
CA ALA A 93 10.30 -15.06 11.65
C ALA A 93 10.98 -16.45 11.60
N ALA A 94 10.83 -17.24 12.64
CA ALA A 94 11.44 -18.57 12.75
C ALA A 94 10.81 -19.63 11.83
N GLU A 95 9.66 -19.35 11.21
CA GLU A 95 9.05 -20.20 10.18
C GLU A 95 9.84 -20.15 8.85
N TYR A 96 10.75 -19.19 8.70
CA TYR A 96 11.53 -18.97 7.48
C TYR A 96 13.02 -19.19 7.72
N PHE A 97 13.75 -19.56 6.66
CA PHE A 97 15.17 -19.79 6.69
C PHE A 97 15.93 -18.81 5.80
N ILE A 98 17.20 -18.63 6.09
CA ILE A 98 18.12 -17.82 5.30
C ILE A 98 19.51 -18.44 5.32
N MET A 99 20.21 -18.39 4.18
CA MET A 99 21.65 -18.66 4.14
C MET A 99 22.39 -17.43 4.67
N ASP A 100 23.12 -17.58 5.76
CA ASP A 100 23.80 -16.48 6.44
C ASP A 100 25.16 -16.93 6.98
N GLY A 101 26.21 -16.40 6.35
CA GLY A 101 27.58 -16.77 6.64
C GLY A 101 28.06 -18.02 5.90
N ALA A 102 29.26 -18.49 6.28
CA ALA A 102 29.85 -19.70 5.77
C ALA A 102 30.56 -20.44 6.95
N ASP A 103 30.60 -21.74 6.87
CA ASP A 103 31.33 -22.57 7.82
C ASP A 103 32.87 -22.48 7.60
N GLU A 104 33.64 -23.27 8.35
CA GLU A 104 35.08 -23.28 8.23
C GLU A 104 35.60 -23.80 6.88
N TYR A 105 34.75 -24.47 6.10
CA TYR A 105 35.05 -24.99 4.76
C TYR A 105 34.59 -24.06 3.65
N GLY A 106 33.87 -22.99 3.99
CA GLY A 106 33.29 -22.00 3.04
C GLY A 106 31.89 -22.37 2.55
N ASP A 107 31.24 -23.38 3.12
CA ASP A 107 29.89 -23.78 2.75
C ASP A 107 28.85 -22.86 3.43
N PRO A 108 27.77 -22.46 2.73
CA PRO A 108 26.72 -21.59 3.30
C PRO A 108 26.05 -22.24 4.51
N ILE A 109 25.90 -21.46 5.60
CA ILE A 109 25.20 -21.90 6.82
C ILE A 109 23.74 -21.46 6.73
N GLU A 110 22.82 -22.40 6.89
CA GLU A 110 21.38 -22.10 7.02
C GLU A 110 21.04 -21.80 8.48
N ARG A 111 20.29 -20.73 8.69
CA ARG A 111 19.67 -20.41 9.99
C ARG A 111 18.22 -20.00 9.85
N THR A 112 17.44 -20.12 10.92
CA THR A 112 16.14 -19.50 11.03
C THR A 112 16.26 -17.98 11.03
N ARG A 113 15.24 -17.30 10.47
CA ARG A 113 15.20 -15.84 10.49
C ARG A 113 14.87 -15.30 11.87
N ILE A 114 15.30 -14.07 12.09
CA ILE A 114 15.06 -13.30 13.30
C ILE A 114 14.28 -12.01 12.95
N PRO A 115 13.69 -11.31 13.92
CA PRO A 115 12.86 -10.12 13.67
C PRO A 115 13.54 -9.00 12.86
N SER A 116 14.87 -8.90 12.88
CA SER A 116 15.61 -7.92 12.07
C SER A 116 15.73 -8.30 10.59
N ASP A 117 15.53 -9.56 10.25
CA ASP A 117 15.57 -10.01 8.87
C ASP A 117 14.38 -9.47 8.07
N ARG A 118 14.59 -9.33 6.76
CA ARG A 118 13.54 -8.87 5.85
C ARG A 118 12.74 -10.05 5.30
N PHE A 119 11.50 -9.78 4.93
CA PHE A 119 10.73 -10.69 4.09
C PHE A 119 11.49 -10.91 2.77
N GLN A 120 11.52 -12.14 2.31
CA GLN A 120 12.19 -12.50 1.05
C GLN A 120 11.15 -12.85 -0.01
N PRO A 121 11.49 -12.69 -1.29
CA PRO A 121 10.67 -13.26 -2.34
C PRO A 121 10.71 -14.79 -2.27
N PRO A 122 9.64 -15.48 -2.73
CA PRO A 122 9.58 -16.95 -2.73
C PRO A 122 10.50 -17.60 -3.77
N PHE A 123 11.06 -16.81 -4.69
CA PHE A 123 11.94 -17.28 -5.77
C PHE A 123 13.31 -16.63 -5.67
N ASP A 124 14.36 -17.40 -5.93
CA ASP A 124 15.76 -16.93 -5.86
C ASP A 124 16.08 -15.82 -6.86
N ASN A 125 15.45 -15.85 -8.03
CA ASN A 125 15.68 -14.89 -9.09
C ASN A 125 14.45 -14.71 -10.00
N LYS A 126 14.53 -13.70 -10.89
CA LYS A 126 13.43 -13.36 -11.80
C LYS A 126 13.08 -14.47 -12.79
N ASP A 127 14.06 -15.26 -13.22
CA ASP A 127 13.81 -16.30 -14.22
C ASP A 127 13.11 -17.49 -13.59
N ALA A 128 13.48 -17.87 -12.34
CA ALA A 128 12.75 -18.85 -11.56
C ALA A 128 11.29 -18.38 -11.28
N ALA A 129 11.11 -17.11 -10.91
CA ALA A 129 9.79 -16.55 -10.70
C ALA A 129 8.93 -16.60 -11.97
N LYS A 130 9.47 -16.23 -13.13
CA LYS A 130 8.76 -16.31 -14.42
C LYS A 130 8.43 -17.74 -14.81
N ALA A 131 9.37 -18.68 -14.64
CA ALA A 131 9.15 -20.09 -14.94
C ALA A 131 8.00 -20.69 -14.14
N ALA A 132 7.87 -20.30 -12.86
CA ALA A 132 6.80 -20.74 -11.97
C ALA A 132 5.45 -20.06 -12.23
N ASN A 133 5.43 -18.93 -12.97
CA ASN A 133 4.24 -18.09 -13.16
C ASN A 133 3.92 -17.85 -14.66
N ASN A 134 3.98 -18.88 -15.48
CA ASN A 134 3.64 -18.83 -16.91
C ASN A 134 4.31 -17.68 -17.69
N GLY A 135 5.58 -17.38 -17.36
CA GLY A 135 6.35 -16.30 -17.99
C GLY A 135 6.13 -14.91 -17.37
N ALA A 136 5.15 -14.73 -16.51
CA ALA A 136 4.91 -13.48 -15.79
C ALA A 136 5.82 -13.36 -14.57
N TYR A 137 6.21 -12.12 -14.25
CA TYR A 137 6.99 -11.83 -13.04
C TYR A 137 6.10 -11.17 -11.98
N PRO A 138 5.79 -11.87 -10.86
CA PRO A 138 5.02 -11.27 -9.78
C PRO A 138 5.75 -10.08 -9.17
N PRO A 139 5.13 -8.89 -9.08
CA PRO A 139 5.77 -7.72 -8.48
C PRO A 139 5.98 -7.90 -6.97
N ASP A 140 7.01 -7.24 -6.44
CA ASP A 140 7.18 -7.08 -4.99
C ASP A 140 6.07 -6.18 -4.42
N LEU A 141 5.42 -6.61 -3.34
CA LEU A 141 4.25 -5.93 -2.78
C LEU A 141 4.59 -4.82 -1.78
N SER A 142 5.86 -4.64 -1.40
CA SER A 142 6.26 -3.66 -0.38
C SER A 142 5.73 -2.25 -0.61
N LEU A 143 5.67 -1.81 -1.86
CA LEU A 143 5.28 -0.45 -2.25
C LEU A 143 4.15 -0.44 -3.28
N ILE A 144 3.43 -1.54 -3.44
CA ILE A 144 2.47 -1.72 -4.53
C ILE A 144 1.36 -0.66 -4.51
N THR A 145 0.85 -0.30 -3.35
CA THR A 145 -0.19 0.72 -3.20
C THR A 145 0.29 2.14 -3.51
N LYS A 146 1.61 2.40 -3.43
CA LYS A 146 2.22 3.66 -3.89
C LYS A 146 2.61 3.64 -5.36
N ALA A 147 2.82 2.46 -5.92
CA ALA A 147 3.21 2.28 -7.31
C ALA A 147 2.02 2.25 -8.28
N ARG A 148 0.82 2.38 -7.79
CA ARG A 148 -0.42 2.38 -8.59
C ARG A 148 -1.25 3.63 -8.32
N SER A 149 -1.89 4.15 -9.36
CA SER A 149 -2.86 5.22 -9.22
C SER A 149 -4.04 4.74 -8.37
N ASP A 150 -4.51 5.58 -7.44
CA ASP A 150 -5.56 5.26 -6.45
C ASP A 150 -5.25 3.99 -5.62
N GLY A 151 -3.99 3.71 -5.46
CA GLY A 151 -3.28 2.64 -4.78
C GLY A 151 -4.10 1.59 -4.06
N THR A 152 -4.59 1.88 -2.86
CA THR A 152 -5.34 0.91 -2.04
C THR A 152 -6.65 0.51 -2.68
N ASN A 153 -7.41 1.48 -3.21
CA ASN A 153 -8.69 1.22 -3.89
C ASN A 153 -8.47 0.39 -5.16
N TYR A 154 -7.37 0.63 -5.87
CA TYR A 154 -6.99 -0.18 -7.04
C TYR A 154 -6.70 -1.63 -6.64
N ILE A 155 -5.91 -1.88 -5.59
CA ILE A 155 -5.59 -3.24 -5.14
C ILE A 155 -6.87 -3.97 -4.70
N TYR A 156 -7.73 -3.30 -3.93
CA TYR A 156 -9.03 -3.87 -3.55
C TYR A 156 -9.87 -4.24 -4.77
N SER A 157 -10.04 -3.29 -5.70
CA SER A 157 -10.83 -3.51 -6.92
C SER A 157 -10.27 -4.62 -7.80
N LEU A 158 -8.94 -4.69 -7.92
CA LEU A 158 -8.26 -5.75 -8.66
C LEU A 158 -8.56 -7.13 -8.07
N LEU A 159 -8.52 -7.27 -6.74
CA LEU A 159 -8.72 -8.55 -6.08
C LEU A 159 -10.17 -9.05 -6.15
N VAL A 160 -11.16 -8.16 -6.05
CA VAL A 160 -12.57 -8.52 -6.21
C VAL A 160 -12.99 -8.64 -7.68
N GLY A 161 -12.21 -8.08 -8.59
CA GLY A 161 -12.53 -7.98 -10.01
C GLY A 161 -12.54 -9.32 -10.78
N TYR A 162 -12.04 -10.38 -10.18
CA TYR A 162 -12.08 -11.72 -10.77
C TYR A 162 -13.48 -12.36 -10.78
N GLU A 163 -14.41 -11.81 -10.00
CA GLU A 163 -15.81 -12.26 -9.98
C GLU A 163 -16.63 -11.68 -11.13
N GLU A 164 -16.10 -10.73 -11.90
CA GLU A 164 -16.80 -10.09 -13.00
C GLU A 164 -16.94 -11.04 -14.20
N ALA A 165 -18.12 -11.04 -14.81
CA ALA A 165 -18.39 -11.84 -16.00
C ALA A 165 -17.59 -11.33 -17.20
N ILE A 166 -16.99 -12.23 -17.97
CA ILE A 166 -16.27 -11.90 -19.20
C ILE A 166 -17.28 -11.40 -20.25
N PRO A 167 -17.12 -10.18 -20.78
CA PRO A 167 -17.97 -9.68 -21.86
C PRO A 167 -17.86 -10.55 -23.11
N GLU A 168 -18.98 -10.84 -23.76
CA GLU A 168 -19.03 -11.67 -24.97
C GLU A 168 -18.16 -11.12 -26.13
N SER A 169 -17.92 -9.79 -26.13
CA SER A 169 -17.09 -9.11 -27.12
C SER A 169 -15.59 -9.26 -26.90
N LEU A 170 -15.18 -9.80 -25.74
CA LEU A 170 -13.77 -9.87 -25.33
C LEU A 170 -13.23 -11.29 -25.51
N ASN A 171 -12.23 -11.43 -26.36
CA ASN A 171 -11.49 -12.68 -26.50
C ASN A 171 -10.20 -12.57 -25.67
N ILE A 172 -10.10 -13.39 -24.62
CA ILE A 172 -8.96 -13.42 -23.71
C ILE A 172 -8.19 -14.71 -23.96
N ASP A 173 -6.86 -14.62 -24.01
CA ASP A 173 -5.97 -15.78 -24.09
C ASP A 173 -6.18 -16.68 -22.85
N ASP A 174 -6.24 -18.00 -23.05
CA ASP A 174 -6.44 -18.99 -21.98
C ASP A 174 -5.38 -18.93 -20.87
N ALA A 175 -4.21 -18.35 -21.15
CA ALA A 175 -3.14 -18.13 -20.15
C ALA A 175 -3.37 -16.91 -19.25
N LEU A 176 -4.38 -16.09 -19.53
CA LEU A 176 -4.69 -14.85 -18.82
C LEU A 176 -6.07 -14.95 -18.16
N SER A 177 -6.23 -14.21 -17.07
CA SER A 177 -7.52 -14.07 -16.37
C SER A 177 -8.16 -12.73 -16.71
N TYR A 178 -9.49 -12.72 -16.86
CA TYR A 178 -10.24 -11.47 -17.02
C TYR A 178 -10.20 -10.66 -15.71
N ASN A 179 -9.94 -9.37 -15.85
CA ASN A 179 -10.07 -8.45 -14.75
C ASN A 179 -10.29 -7.03 -15.27
N PRO A 180 -11.48 -6.42 -15.10
CA PRO A 180 -11.80 -5.13 -15.70
C PRO A 180 -11.02 -3.97 -15.12
N TRP A 181 -10.43 -4.10 -13.92
CA TRP A 181 -9.58 -3.08 -13.31
C TRP A 181 -8.11 -3.16 -13.75
N PHE A 182 -7.71 -4.26 -14.38
CA PHE A 182 -6.36 -4.37 -14.92
C PHE A 182 -6.27 -3.71 -16.32
N PRO A 183 -5.21 -2.95 -16.62
CA PRO A 183 -5.04 -2.35 -17.95
C PRO A 183 -5.09 -3.40 -19.05
N GLY A 184 -6.00 -3.23 -20.02
CA GLY A 184 -6.25 -4.20 -21.06
C GLY A 184 -7.19 -5.35 -20.70
N ASN A 185 -7.79 -5.32 -19.50
CA ASN A 185 -8.81 -6.26 -19.00
C ASN A 185 -8.34 -7.73 -18.92
N ALA A 186 -7.04 -8.00 -19.04
CA ALA A 186 -6.48 -9.35 -18.97
C ALA A 186 -5.17 -9.35 -18.18
N ILE A 187 -5.10 -10.15 -17.14
CA ILE A 187 -3.99 -10.22 -16.19
C ILE A 187 -3.41 -11.63 -16.13
N ALA A 188 -2.08 -11.75 -16.06
CA ALA A 188 -1.41 -13.05 -15.94
C ALA A 188 -1.52 -13.69 -14.56
N MET A 189 -1.90 -12.93 -13.52
CA MET A 189 -2.18 -13.46 -12.18
C MET A 189 -3.53 -14.18 -12.23
N ALA A 190 -3.55 -15.47 -11.91
CA ALA A 190 -4.80 -16.21 -11.71
C ALA A 190 -5.54 -15.64 -10.48
N GLN A 191 -6.86 -15.88 -10.39
CA GLN A 191 -7.64 -15.48 -9.22
C GLN A 191 -6.99 -15.99 -7.93
N PRO A 192 -6.56 -15.10 -7.03
CA PRO A 192 -5.82 -15.51 -5.84
C PRO A 192 -6.71 -15.80 -4.62
N LEU A 193 -7.95 -15.31 -4.59
CA LEU A 193 -8.84 -15.38 -3.45
C LEU A 193 -10.16 -16.07 -3.81
N TYR A 194 -10.60 -16.94 -2.92
CA TYR A 194 -11.90 -17.61 -2.94
C TYR A 194 -12.49 -17.51 -1.54
N ASP A 195 -13.82 -17.53 -1.40
CA ASP A 195 -14.47 -17.50 -0.09
C ASP A 195 -13.95 -18.62 0.81
N GLU A 196 -13.80 -18.31 2.09
CA GLU A 196 -13.33 -19.22 3.14
C GLU A 196 -11.91 -19.78 2.91
N MET A 197 -11.09 -19.14 2.05
CA MET A 197 -9.72 -19.60 1.77
C MET A 197 -8.76 -19.43 2.97
N VAL A 198 -9.09 -18.51 3.88
CA VAL A 198 -8.34 -18.23 5.11
C VAL A 198 -9.29 -18.38 6.29
N GLU A 199 -8.84 -18.99 7.39
CA GLU A 199 -9.63 -19.09 8.62
C GLU A 199 -9.17 -18.00 9.60
N TYR A 200 -9.96 -16.93 9.73
CA TYR A 200 -9.65 -15.85 10.65
C TYR A 200 -9.88 -16.25 12.11
N THR A 201 -8.89 -16.00 12.96
CA THR A 201 -8.93 -16.37 14.38
C THR A 201 -9.91 -15.55 15.21
N ASP A 202 -10.35 -14.39 14.72
CA ASP A 202 -11.31 -13.48 15.36
C ASP A 202 -12.78 -13.78 15.00
N GLY A 203 -13.02 -14.79 14.17
CA GLY A 203 -14.36 -15.19 13.73
C GLY A 203 -14.95 -14.30 12.63
N THR A 204 -14.19 -13.39 12.06
CA THR A 204 -14.61 -12.62 10.87
C THR A 204 -14.78 -13.59 9.69
N GLU A 205 -15.86 -13.43 8.93
CA GLU A 205 -16.10 -14.23 7.72
C GLU A 205 -15.08 -13.89 6.63
N ALA A 206 -14.39 -14.90 6.11
CA ALA A 206 -13.34 -14.71 5.11
C ALA A 206 -13.92 -14.71 3.67
N THR A 207 -14.78 -13.76 3.38
CA THR A 207 -15.27 -13.53 2.00
C THR A 207 -14.17 -12.91 1.13
N ILE A 208 -14.24 -13.08 -0.19
CA ILE A 208 -13.31 -12.43 -1.15
C ILE A 208 -13.24 -10.93 -0.87
N SER A 209 -14.37 -10.26 -0.65
CA SER A 209 -14.43 -8.83 -0.36
C SER A 209 -13.70 -8.47 0.96
N GLN A 210 -13.91 -9.25 2.03
CA GLN A 210 -13.27 -9.00 3.33
C GLN A 210 -11.76 -9.25 3.26
N MET A 211 -11.33 -10.36 2.68
CA MET A 211 -9.90 -10.66 2.49
C MET A 211 -9.20 -9.61 1.64
N SER A 212 -9.85 -9.16 0.55
CA SER A 212 -9.34 -8.09 -0.31
C SER A 212 -9.20 -6.76 0.42
N TYR A 213 -10.18 -6.42 1.29
CA TYR A 213 -10.14 -5.23 2.13
C TYR A 213 -8.96 -5.29 3.12
N ASP A 214 -8.85 -6.40 3.84
CA ASP A 214 -7.83 -6.58 4.88
C ASP A 214 -6.42 -6.60 4.30
N VAL A 215 -6.19 -7.32 3.20
CA VAL A 215 -4.86 -7.35 2.57
C VAL A 215 -4.51 -6.01 1.92
N ALA A 216 -5.45 -5.30 1.29
CA ALA A 216 -5.20 -3.96 0.74
C ALA A 216 -4.85 -2.95 1.84
N ASN A 217 -5.51 -3.06 3.02
CA ASN A 217 -5.18 -2.28 4.21
C ASN A 217 -3.75 -2.58 4.69
N PHE A 218 -3.38 -3.86 4.83
CA PHE A 218 -2.05 -4.30 5.24
C PHE A 218 -0.96 -3.84 4.25
N LEU A 219 -1.19 -3.99 2.95
CA LEU A 219 -0.23 -3.55 1.92
C LEU A 219 -0.06 -2.03 1.91
N THR A 220 -1.09 -1.27 2.28
CA THR A 220 -0.99 0.19 2.41
C THR A 220 -0.16 0.57 3.62
N TRP A 221 -0.34 -0.11 4.74
CA TRP A 221 0.52 0.07 5.91
C TRP A 221 1.96 -0.32 5.58
N ALA A 222 2.20 -1.46 4.93
CA ALA A 222 3.53 -1.90 4.53
C ALA A 222 4.25 -0.86 3.66
N ALA A 223 3.52 -0.18 2.76
CA ALA A 223 4.05 0.87 1.91
C ALA A 223 4.27 2.22 2.64
N GLU A 224 3.57 2.45 3.74
CA GLU A 224 3.66 3.69 4.53
C GLU A 224 3.45 3.45 6.03
N PRO A 225 4.38 2.76 6.70
CA PRO A 225 4.21 2.38 8.11
C PRO A 225 4.16 3.57 9.08
N THR A 226 4.68 4.73 8.68
CA THR A 226 4.70 5.97 9.48
C THR A 226 3.59 6.95 9.10
N MET A 227 2.56 6.52 8.38
CA MET A 227 1.49 7.42 7.90
C MET A 227 0.77 8.15 9.04
N GLU A 228 0.47 7.48 10.13
CA GLU A 228 -0.22 8.07 11.29
C GLU A 228 0.65 9.13 11.97
N GLU A 229 1.94 8.85 12.14
CA GLU A 229 2.92 9.82 12.68
C GLU A 229 3.04 11.03 11.76
N ARG A 230 3.15 10.80 10.45
CA ARG A 230 3.22 11.88 9.45
C ARG A 230 1.97 12.77 9.49
N LYS A 231 0.77 12.18 9.62
CA LYS A 231 -0.48 12.95 9.75
C LYS A 231 -0.50 13.77 11.03
N SER A 232 -0.16 13.17 12.15
CA SER A 232 -0.11 13.84 13.46
C SER A 232 0.90 14.98 13.47
N LEU A 233 2.13 14.73 12.99
CA LEU A 233 3.16 15.75 12.87
C LEU A 233 2.72 16.87 11.92
N GLY A 234 2.10 16.53 10.79
CA GLY A 234 1.58 17.48 9.82
C GLY A 234 0.58 18.46 10.45
N LEU A 235 -0.33 17.99 11.28
CA LEU A 235 -1.29 18.83 11.99
C LEU A 235 -0.59 19.80 12.98
N ILE A 236 0.40 19.32 13.71
CA ILE A 236 1.20 20.16 14.64
C ILE A 236 1.94 21.25 13.86
N VAL A 237 2.61 20.88 12.76
CA VAL A 237 3.33 21.82 11.89
C VAL A 237 2.40 22.86 11.29
N MET A 238 1.22 22.45 10.78
CA MET A 238 0.24 23.38 10.23
C MET A 238 -0.29 24.35 11.30
N GLY A 239 -0.54 23.87 12.52
CA GLY A 239 -0.93 24.72 13.65
C GLY A 239 0.15 25.76 13.97
N PHE A 240 1.40 25.32 14.10
CA PHE A 240 2.55 26.21 14.34
C PHE A 240 2.70 27.28 13.24
N LEU A 241 2.67 26.85 11.97
CA LEU A 241 2.81 27.79 10.84
C LEU A 241 1.64 28.79 10.77
N SER A 242 0.44 28.39 11.14
CA SER A 242 -0.72 29.28 11.19
C SER A 242 -0.54 30.35 12.26
N ILE A 243 -0.10 30.00 13.47
CA ILE A 243 0.20 30.96 14.54
C ILE A 243 1.33 31.89 14.10
N PHE A 244 2.41 31.35 13.55
CA PHE A 244 3.54 32.13 13.06
C PHE A 244 3.11 33.13 11.98
N LEU A 245 2.27 32.71 11.02
CA LEU A 245 1.72 33.59 9.98
C LEU A 245 0.94 34.75 10.57
N ILE A 246 0.10 34.49 11.56
CA ILE A 246 -0.69 35.55 12.25
C ILE A 246 0.25 36.56 12.95
N LEU A 247 1.25 36.06 13.69
CA LEU A 247 2.23 36.94 14.37
C LEU A 247 3.02 37.79 13.37
N MET A 248 3.47 37.19 12.27
CA MET A 248 4.18 37.88 11.21
C MET A 248 3.31 38.94 10.53
N PHE A 249 2.04 38.62 10.28
CA PHE A 249 1.10 39.56 9.69
C PHE A 249 0.94 40.82 10.57
N PHE A 250 0.73 40.67 11.87
CA PHE A 250 0.62 41.82 12.78
C PHE A 250 1.94 42.55 12.94
N SER A 251 3.08 41.86 12.96
CA SER A 251 4.41 42.48 13.04
C SER A 251 4.71 43.35 11.82
N VAL A 252 4.47 42.80 10.63
CA VAL A 252 4.63 43.56 9.37
C VAL A 252 3.71 44.75 9.33
N ARG A 253 2.44 44.59 9.71
CA ARG A 253 1.47 45.68 9.72
C ARG A 253 1.91 46.79 10.64
N ARG A 254 2.42 46.48 11.84
CA ARG A 254 2.91 47.47 12.81
C ARG A 254 4.21 48.16 12.35
N LEU A 255 5.14 47.43 11.77
CA LEU A 255 6.40 47.99 11.27
C LEU A 255 6.23 49.00 10.13
N PHE A 256 5.21 48.82 9.31
CA PHE A 256 4.95 49.67 8.16
C PHE A 256 3.78 50.61 8.35
N GLU A 257 3.26 50.78 9.56
CA GLU A 257 2.12 51.67 9.89
C GLU A 257 2.45 53.12 9.62
N ASP A 258 3.71 53.57 9.87
CA ASP A 258 4.17 54.96 9.72
C ASP A 258 4.83 55.24 8.35
N VAL A 259 4.78 54.33 7.41
CA VAL A 259 5.43 54.45 6.09
C VAL A 259 4.44 54.90 5.00
N HIS A 260 3.18 55.16 5.36
CA HIS A 260 2.13 55.66 4.43
C HIS A 260 1.49 56.91 4.90
#